data_053403d622d42bbd601bec82c25d473a
#
_entry.id   053403d622d42bbd601bec82c25d473a
#
_cell.length_a   1.000
_cell.length_b   1.000
_cell.length_c   1.000
_cell.angle_alpha   90.00
_cell.angle_beta   90.00
_cell.angle_gamma   90.00
#
_symmetry.space_group_name_H-M   'P 1'
#
loop_
_entity.id
_entity.type
_entity.pdbx_description
1 polymer ?
#
loop_
_entity_poly.entity_id
_entity_poly.type
_entity_poly.pdbx_seq_one_letter_code
_entity_poly.pdbx_strand_id
1 'polypeptide(L)' 'MKYTVENTAAIDKPMRVFLDGAEQKDCVEADEENGFVIVYARDKDGRYILDGDEIQTEIRYGVVTVVPA' A
#
# COMPACT_ATOMS: atom_id res chain seq x y z
N MET A 1 6.56 -0.96 -12.26
CA MET A 1 5.11 -1.05 -12.34
C MET A 1 4.49 -0.30 -11.17
N LYS A 2 3.42 0.42 -11.42
CA LYS A 2 2.73 1.17 -10.37
C LYS A 2 1.46 0.42 -9.96
N TYR A 3 1.28 0.22 -8.67
CA TYR A 3 0.11 -0.41 -8.10
C TYR A 3 -0.76 0.62 -7.39
N THR A 4 -2.06 0.57 -7.67
CA THR A 4 -3.07 1.33 -6.93
C THR A 4 -4.27 0.42 -6.69
N VAL A 5 -5.11 0.80 -5.73
CA VAL A 5 -6.36 0.05 -5.48
C VAL A 5 -7.21 0.00 -6.74
N GLU A 6 -7.25 1.10 -7.49
CA GLU A 6 -8.01 1.16 -8.75
C GLU A 6 -7.45 0.21 -9.80
N ASN A 7 -6.13 0.12 -9.91
CA ASN A 7 -5.50 -0.79 -10.85
C ASN A 7 -5.81 -2.25 -10.50
N THR A 8 -5.82 -2.58 -9.21
CA THR A 8 -6.17 -3.92 -8.77
C THR A 8 -7.59 -4.29 -9.19
N ALA A 9 -8.53 -3.38 -8.99
CA ALA A 9 -9.93 -3.58 -9.39
C ALA A 9 -10.06 -3.75 -10.91
N ALA A 10 -9.32 -2.96 -11.68
CA ALA A 10 -9.36 -3.03 -13.14
C ALA A 10 -8.78 -4.34 -13.68
N ILE A 11 -7.76 -4.87 -13.02
CA ILE A 11 -7.09 -6.12 -13.42
C ILE A 11 -7.88 -7.34 -12.96
N ASP A 12 -8.76 -7.17 -11.99
CA ASP A 12 -9.55 -8.24 -11.37
C ASP A 12 -8.67 -9.36 -10.78
N LYS A 13 -7.51 -8.99 -10.26
CA LYS A 13 -6.60 -9.92 -9.60
C LYS A 13 -6.00 -9.26 -8.36
N PRO A 14 -5.97 -9.97 -7.23
CA PRO A 14 -5.29 -9.42 -6.06
C PRO A 14 -3.79 -9.34 -6.31
N MET A 15 -3.18 -8.32 -5.73
CA MET A 15 -1.74 -8.12 -5.82
C MET A 15 -1.14 -8.12 -4.43
N ARG A 16 0.10 -8.56 -4.34
CA ARG A 16 0.86 -8.52 -3.09
C ARG A 16 1.98 -7.50 -3.24
N VAL A 17 2.12 -6.63 -2.26
CA VAL A 17 3.12 -5.56 -2.27
C VAL A 17 4.12 -5.82 -1.14
N PHE A 18 5.39 -5.73 -1.47
CA PHE A 18 6.49 -5.88 -0.51
C PHE A 18 7.33 -4.62 -0.49
N LEU A 19 7.74 -4.20 0.68
CA LEU A 19 8.69 -3.09 0.86
C LEU A 19 9.90 -3.63 1.61
N ASP A 20 11.07 -3.59 0.97
CA ASP A 20 12.31 -4.16 1.51
C ASP A 20 12.13 -5.62 1.95
N GLY A 21 11.32 -6.38 1.21
CA GLY A 21 11.05 -7.77 1.50
C GLY A 21 9.93 -8.03 2.51
N ALA A 22 9.36 -7.00 3.11
CA ALA A 22 8.27 -7.13 4.08
C ALA A 22 6.93 -6.83 3.40
N GLU A 23 5.97 -7.74 3.53
CA GLU A 23 4.65 -7.55 2.93
C GLU A 23 3.92 -6.36 3.53
N GLN A 24 3.36 -5.53 2.65
CA GLN A 24 2.58 -4.36 3.04
C GLN A 24 1.10 -4.67 2.81
N LYS A 25 0.34 -4.85 3.88
CA LYS A 25 -1.07 -5.19 3.74
C LYS A 25 -1.88 -3.92 3.58
N ASP A 26 -2.46 -3.25 3.92
CA ASP A 26 -3.26 -2.04 3.76
C ASP A 26 -2.69 -1.03 2.75
N CYS A 27 -2.03 -1.53 1.70
CA CYS A 27 -1.40 -0.67 0.71
C CYS A 27 -2.43 -0.15 -0.29
N VAL A 28 -2.49 1.16 -0.48
CA VAL A 28 -3.41 1.78 -1.44
C VAL A 28 -2.69 2.18 -2.72
N GLU A 29 -1.38 2.37 -2.67
CA GLU A 29 -0.59 2.67 -3.85
C GLU A 29 0.84 2.18 -3.63
N ALA A 30 1.47 1.68 -4.69
CA ALA A 30 2.87 1.28 -4.66
C ALA A 30 3.52 1.66 -5.99
N ASP A 31 4.73 2.21 -5.94
CA ASP A 31 5.46 2.64 -7.12
C ASP A 31 6.85 2.02 -7.07
N GLU A 32 7.07 1.01 -7.93
CA GLU A 32 8.36 0.33 -8.00
C GLU A 32 9.47 1.22 -8.56
N GLU A 33 9.12 2.12 -9.48
CA GLU A 33 10.11 3.00 -10.10
C GLU A 33 10.62 4.07 -9.14
N ASN A 34 9.73 4.68 -8.39
CA ASN A 34 10.09 5.75 -7.46
C ASN A 34 10.38 5.24 -6.06
N GLY A 35 10.11 3.95 -5.80
CA GLY A 35 10.48 3.31 -4.54
C GLY A 35 9.69 3.79 -3.34
N PHE A 36 8.36 3.84 -3.45
CA PHE A 36 7.52 4.17 -2.31
C PHE A 36 6.22 3.36 -2.30
N VAL A 37 5.62 3.24 -1.12
CA VAL A 37 4.27 2.71 -0.95
C VAL A 37 3.47 3.69 -0.09
N ILE A 38 2.16 3.75 -0.33
CA ILE A 38 1.24 4.49 0.50
C ILE A 38 0.33 3.48 1.17
N VAL A 39 0.30 3.48 2.49
CA VAL A 39 -0.49 2.53 3.28
C VAL A 39 -1.39 3.27 4.25
N TYR A 40 -2.47 2.61 4.69
CA TYR A 40 -3.31 3.17 5.73
C TYR A 40 -2.54 3.22 7.05
N ALA A 41 -2.58 4.37 7.71
CA ALA A 41 -1.93 4.54 9.00
C ALA A 41 -2.74 3.86 10.11
N ARG A 42 -2.01 3.24 11.04
CA ARG A 42 -2.62 2.61 12.22
C ARG A 42 -1.97 3.15 13.48
N ASP A 43 -2.73 3.20 14.57
CA ASP A 43 -2.20 3.57 15.86
C ASP A 43 -1.49 2.38 16.53
N LYS A 44 -0.98 2.58 17.72
CA LYS A 44 -0.25 1.55 18.45
C LYS A 44 -1.12 0.32 18.78
N ASP A 45 -2.43 0.48 18.78
CA ASP A 45 -3.37 -0.61 19.07
C ASP A 45 -3.80 -1.34 17.78
N GLY A 46 -3.26 -0.93 16.62
CA GLY A 46 -3.57 -1.54 15.35
C GLY A 46 -4.86 -1.05 14.71
N ARG A 47 -5.44 0.03 15.22
CA ARG A 47 -6.66 0.61 14.66
C ARG A 47 -6.32 1.68 13.63
N TYR A 48 -7.19 1.84 12.62
CA TYR A 48 -7.01 2.89 11.64
C TYR A 48 -7.15 4.26 12.30
N ILE A 49 -6.28 5.18 11.88
CA ILE A 49 -6.34 6.55 12.35
C ILE A 49 -7.27 7.32 11.42
N LEU A 50 -8.32 7.92 11.97
CA LEU A 50 -9.29 8.68 11.18
C LEU A 50 -8.95 10.16 11.22
N ASP A 51 -9.09 10.79 10.05
CA ASP A 51 -8.98 12.24 9.89
C ASP A 51 -10.30 12.73 9.28
N GLY A 52 -11.23 13.11 10.14
CA GLY A 52 -12.60 13.38 9.73
C GLY A 52 -13.26 12.09 9.26
N ASP A 53 -13.74 12.07 8.02
CA ASP A 53 -14.39 10.91 7.43
C ASP A 53 -13.41 10.03 6.65
N GLU A 54 -12.13 10.36 6.64
CA GLU A 54 -11.13 9.65 5.87
C GLU A 54 -10.14 8.92 6.76
N ILE A 55 -9.65 7.77 6.27
CA ILE A 55 -8.58 7.03 6.94
C ILE A 55 -7.26 7.70 6.56
N GLN A 56 -6.47 8.03 7.57
CA GLN A 56 -5.16 8.64 7.36
C GLN A 56 -4.21 7.66 6.68
N THR A 57 -3.33 8.17 5.83
CA THR A 57 -2.33 7.34 5.13
C THR A 57 -0.92 7.81 5.47
N GLU A 58 0.05 6.93 5.24
CA GLU A 58 1.46 7.28 5.38
C GLU A 58 2.24 6.76 4.17
N ILE A 59 3.33 7.45 3.86
CA ILE A 59 4.22 7.08 2.76
C ILE A 59 5.47 6.42 3.34
N ARG A 60 5.85 5.27 2.78
CA ARG A 60 7.07 4.55 3.17
C ARG A 60 7.95 4.38 1.95
N TYR A 61 9.24 4.64 2.09
CA TYR A 61 10.22 4.55 1.00
C TYR A 61 11.09 3.31 1.15
N GLY A 62 11.47 2.72 0.03
CA GLY A 62 12.36 1.57 0.01
C GLY A 62 12.27 0.82 -1.32
N VAL A 63 12.74 -0.43 -1.33
CA VAL A 63 12.64 -1.29 -2.50
C VAL A 63 11.25 -1.90 -2.55
N VAL A 64 10.49 -1.54 -3.57
CA VAL A 64 9.10 -1.97 -3.73
C VAL A 64 9.02 -3.10 -4.74
N THR A 65 8.31 -4.18 -4.37
CA THR A 65 8.02 -5.28 -5.27
C THR A 65 6.53 -5.53 -5.28
N VAL A 66 5.94 -5.58 -6.47
CA VAL A 66 4.51 -5.85 -6.64
C VAL A 66 4.38 -7.14 -7.45
N VAL A 67 3.70 -8.13 -6.91
CA VAL A 67 3.53 -9.42 -7.56
C VAL A 67 2.06 -9.86 -7.49
N PRO A 68 1.59 -10.68 -8.45
CA PRO A 68 0.25 -11.25 -8.35
C PRO A 68 0.17 -12.18 -7.13
N ALA A 69 -0.96 -12.14 -6.48
CA ALA A 69 -1.20 -13.00 -5.33
C ALA A 69 -1.50 -14.44 -5.77
#